data_1e8ae55c21913a72628c8d2a9d997f61
#
_entry.id   1e8ae55c21913a72628c8d2a9d997f61
#
_cell.length_a   1.000
_cell.length_b   1.000
_cell.length_c   1.000
_cell.angle_alpha   90.00
_cell.angle_beta   90.00
_cell.angle_gamma   90.00
#
_symmetry.space_group_name_H-M   'P 1'
#
loop_
_entity.id
_entity.type
_entity.pdbx_description
1 polymer ?
#
loop_
_entity_poly.entity_id
_entity_poly.type
_entity_poly.pdbx_seq_one_letter_code
_entity_poly.pdbx_strand_id
1 'polypeptide(L)' 'MTLGPGIFFKTRSSRARPYEQYRLNGDSVVCERITPNARSPGSPQVKPLQSWRVDEFTAANVPAPAKTALQEYLREKHKA' A
#
# COMPACT_ATOMS: atom_id res chain seq x y z
N MET A 1 -3.95 7.73 14.10
CA MET A 1 -2.64 7.42 13.51
C MET A 1 -2.71 7.52 12.00
N THR A 2 -1.83 8.27 11.42
CA THR A 2 -1.81 8.45 9.98
C THR A 2 -0.92 7.41 9.33
N LEU A 3 -1.41 6.81 8.24
CA LEU A 3 -0.56 6.02 7.37
C LEU A 3 0.44 6.97 6.71
N GLY A 4 1.56 6.43 6.24
CA GLY A 4 2.52 7.23 5.51
C GLY A 4 1.89 7.87 4.28
N PRO A 5 2.56 8.87 3.67
CA PRO A 5 1.99 9.56 2.52
C PRO A 5 1.58 8.58 1.41
N GLY A 6 0.32 8.64 1.01
CA GLY A 6 -0.19 7.86 -0.09
C GLY A 6 -0.52 6.40 0.23
N ILE A 7 -0.14 5.88 1.38
CA ILE A 7 -0.41 4.49 1.73
C ILE A 7 -1.88 4.36 2.14
N PHE A 8 -2.63 3.52 1.43
CA PHE A 8 -4.04 3.33 1.71
C PHE A 8 -4.38 1.92 2.20
N PHE A 9 -3.47 0.97 2.09
CA PHE A 9 -3.75 -0.40 2.50
C PHE A 9 -2.48 -1.14 2.85
N LYS A 10 -2.56 -1.97 3.90
CA LYS A 10 -1.49 -2.89 4.30
C LYS A 10 -2.11 -4.26 4.49
N THR A 11 -1.44 -5.31 3.99
CA THR A 11 -2.00 -6.66 4.07
C THR A 11 -1.97 -7.23 5.47
N ARG A 12 -0.85 -7.10 6.16
CA ARG A 12 -0.71 -7.57 7.54
C ARG A 12 0.44 -6.84 8.20
N SER A 13 0.23 -6.50 9.44
CA SER A 13 1.23 -5.81 10.21
C SER A 13 1.70 -6.71 11.33
N SER A 14 2.67 -7.54 11.04
CA SER A 14 3.34 -8.37 12.05
C SER A 14 4.76 -7.84 12.24
N ARG A 15 5.18 -7.72 13.48
CA ARG A 15 6.50 -7.15 13.79
C ARG A 15 7.65 -7.95 13.21
N ALA A 16 7.46 -9.26 13.00
CA ALA A 16 8.54 -10.15 12.61
C ALA A 16 8.43 -10.66 11.18
N ARG A 17 7.35 -10.34 10.48
CA ARG A 17 7.11 -10.92 9.16
C ARG A 17 6.94 -9.85 8.11
N PRO A 18 7.40 -10.11 6.88
CA PRO A 18 7.17 -9.20 5.77
C PRO A 18 5.68 -9.02 5.52
N TYR A 19 5.30 -7.83 5.12
CA TYR A 19 3.93 -7.54 4.71
C TYR A 19 3.98 -6.71 3.45
N GLU A 20 2.83 -6.61 2.77
CA GLU A 20 2.72 -5.81 1.56
C GLU A 20 1.88 -4.58 1.84
N GLN A 21 2.24 -3.49 1.21
CA GLN A 21 1.48 -2.24 1.31
C GLN A 21 1.19 -1.71 -0.08
N TYR A 22 0.07 -1.02 -0.20
CA TYR A 22 -0.35 -0.40 -1.44
C TYR A 22 -0.35 1.11 -1.24
N ARG A 23 0.35 1.79 -2.12
CA ARG A 23 0.51 3.24 -2.04
C ARG A 23 0.04 3.89 -3.32
N LEU A 24 -0.68 5.01 -3.19
CA LEU A 24 -1.08 5.81 -4.33
C LEU A 24 0.00 6.86 -4.61
N ASN A 25 0.53 6.85 -5.82
CA ASN A 25 1.54 7.80 -6.26
C ASN A 25 1.02 8.47 -7.54
N GLY A 26 0.42 9.66 -7.39
CA GLY A 26 -0.21 10.34 -8.51
C GLY A 26 -1.37 9.52 -9.05
N ASP A 27 -1.26 9.07 -10.29
CA ASP A 27 -2.28 8.26 -10.95
C ASP A 27 -1.96 6.78 -10.93
N SER A 28 -0.96 6.37 -10.13
CA SER A 28 -0.52 4.99 -10.10
C SER A 28 -0.59 4.42 -8.70
N VAL A 29 -0.87 3.11 -8.63
CA VAL A 29 -0.85 2.37 -7.39
C VAL A 29 0.41 1.51 -7.39
N VAL A 30 1.18 1.57 -6.32
CA VAL A 30 2.41 0.80 -6.19
C VAL A 30 2.25 -0.19 -5.04
N CYS A 31 2.53 -1.47 -5.33
CA CYS A 31 2.57 -2.52 -4.33
C CYS A 31 4.01 -2.73 -3.91
N GLU A 32 4.27 -2.64 -2.63
CA GLU A 32 5.62 -2.77 -2.08
C GLU A 32 5.63 -3.82 -0.98
N ARG A 33 6.72 -4.58 -0.91
CA ARG A 33 6.93 -5.52 0.19
C ARG A 33 7.83 -4.87 1.22
N ILE A 34 7.37 -4.86 2.46
CA ILE A 34 8.13 -4.31 3.58
C ILE A 34 8.69 -5.48 4.38
N THR A 35 10.00 -5.55 4.46
CA THR A 35 10.67 -6.61 5.23
C THR A 35 11.30 -5.98 6.47
N PRO A 36 10.82 -6.34 7.66
CA PRO A 36 11.42 -5.82 8.89
C PRO A 36 12.89 -6.25 8.99
N ASN A 37 13.71 -5.35 9.49
CA ASN A 37 15.13 -5.63 9.69
C ASN A 37 15.39 -5.78 11.19
N ALA A 38 15.71 -6.99 11.62
CA ALA A 38 15.94 -7.28 13.02
C ALA A 38 17.11 -6.50 13.59
N ARG A 39 18.11 -6.20 12.75
CA ARG A 39 19.28 -5.45 13.18
C ARG A 39 19.06 -3.95 13.23
N SER A 40 18.12 -3.46 12.45
CA SER A 40 17.80 -2.04 12.37
C SER A 40 16.29 -1.87 12.25
N PRO A 41 15.54 -1.99 13.37
CA PRO A 41 14.07 -1.95 13.30
C PRO A 41 13.51 -0.67 12.71
N GLY A 42 14.27 0.43 12.77
CA GLY A 42 13.84 1.70 12.20
C GLY A 42 14.06 1.83 10.70
N SER A 43 14.70 0.84 10.08
CA SER A 43 15.05 0.89 8.65
C SER A 43 14.64 -0.38 7.95
N PRO A 44 13.33 -0.63 7.79
CA PRO A 44 12.87 -1.81 7.06
C PRO A 44 13.25 -1.70 5.59
N GLN A 45 13.43 -2.85 4.96
CA GLN A 45 13.67 -2.90 3.53
C GLN A 45 12.34 -2.77 2.79
N VAL A 46 12.31 -1.91 1.78
CA VAL A 46 11.14 -1.71 0.94
C VAL A 46 11.49 -2.17 -0.46
N LYS A 47 10.74 -3.14 -0.98
CA LYS A 47 10.98 -3.68 -2.31
C LYS A 47 9.72 -3.50 -3.16
N PRO A 48 9.77 -2.73 -4.24
CA PRO A 48 8.61 -2.60 -5.13
C PRO A 48 8.35 -3.94 -5.82
N LEU A 49 7.09 -4.36 -5.85
CA LEU A 49 6.69 -5.61 -6.47
C LEU A 49 6.00 -5.37 -7.81
N GLN A 50 5.05 -4.44 -7.84
CA GLN A 50 4.27 -4.20 -9.03
C GLN A 50 3.62 -2.83 -8.93
N SER A 51 3.29 -2.25 -10.08
CA SER A 51 2.55 -0.99 -10.12
C SER A 51 1.47 -1.08 -11.19
N TRP A 52 0.41 -0.31 -10.98
CA TRP A 52 -0.73 -0.22 -11.90
C TRP A 52 -1.19 1.23 -11.95
N ARG A 53 -1.85 1.58 -13.05
CA ARG A 53 -2.63 2.80 -13.05
C ARG A 53 -3.89 2.57 -12.21
N VAL A 54 -4.48 3.66 -11.71
CA VAL A 54 -5.65 3.54 -10.84
C VAL A 54 -6.78 2.73 -11.50
N ASP A 55 -7.06 3.01 -12.77
CA ASP A 55 -8.09 2.30 -13.51
C ASP A 55 -7.73 0.82 -13.73
N GLU A 56 -6.45 0.54 -13.96
CA GLU A 56 -5.98 -0.83 -14.11
C GLU A 56 -6.04 -1.59 -12.79
N PHE A 57 -5.77 -0.90 -11.68
CA PHE A 57 -5.79 -1.53 -10.37
C PHE A 57 -7.18 -2.05 -10.03
N THR A 58 -8.22 -1.34 -10.38
CA THR A 58 -9.59 -1.76 -10.09
C THR A 58 -9.96 -3.04 -10.85
N ALA A 59 -9.31 -3.29 -11.98
CA ALA A 59 -9.55 -4.50 -12.77
C ALA A 59 -8.49 -5.57 -12.53
N ALA A 60 -7.45 -5.27 -11.74
CA ALA A 60 -6.37 -6.21 -11.51
C ALA A 60 -6.76 -7.31 -10.55
N ASN A 61 -6.02 -8.41 -10.58
CA ASN A 61 -6.23 -9.52 -9.67
C ASN A 61 -5.54 -9.24 -8.33
N VAL A 62 -6.14 -8.33 -7.56
CA VAL A 62 -5.64 -7.94 -6.25
C VAL A 62 -6.71 -8.19 -5.20
N PRO A 63 -6.36 -8.25 -3.91
CA PRO A 63 -7.35 -8.49 -2.87
C PRO A 63 -8.47 -7.45 -2.89
N ALA A 64 -9.72 -7.92 -2.74
CA ALA A 64 -10.87 -7.03 -2.73
C ALA A 64 -10.77 -5.94 -1.64
N PRO A 65 -10.27 -6.24 -0.43
CA PRO A 65 -10.10 -5.19 0.58
C PRO A 65 -9.19 -4.05 0.11
N ALA A 66 -8.17 -4.36 -0.70
CA ALA A 66 -7.28 -3.33 -1.22
C ALA A 66 -8.02 -2.40 -2.19
N LYS A 67 -8.88 -2.96 -3.03
CA LYS A 67 -9.69 -2.17 -3.96
C LYS A 67 -10.65 -1.25 -3.22
N THR A 68 -11.32 -1.78 -2.19
CA THR A 68 -12.22 -1.02 -1.36
C THR A 68 -11.48 0.11 -0.65
N ALA A 69 -10.30 -0.19 -0.12
CA ALA A 69 -9.48 0.81 0.56
C ALA A 69 -9.08 1.94 -0.38
N LEU A 70 -8.75 1.62 -1.63
CA LEU A 70 -8.43 2.64 -2.62
C LEU A 70 -9.62 3.53 -2.90
N GLN A 71 -10.81 2.95 -3.07
CA GLN A 71 -12.01 3.74 -3.31
C GLN A 71 -12.31 4.69 -2.16
N GLU A 72 -12.16 4.22 -0.93
CA GLU A 72 -12.36 5.05 0.24
C GLU A 72 -11.32 6.16 0.33
N TYR A 73 -10.07 5.83 0.02
CA TYR A 73 -8.98 6.80 0.03
C TYR A 73 -9.24 7.93 -0.97
N LEU A 74 -9.66 7.57 -2.18
CA LEU A 74 -9.95 8.55 -3.20
C LEU A 74 -11.14 9.42 -2.82
N ARG A 75 -12.15 8.84 -2.20
CA ARG A 75 -13.32 9.57 -1.73
C ARG A 75 -12.93 10.60 -0.67
N GLU A 76 -12.10 10.21 0.28
CA GLU A 76 -11.60 11.11 1.30
C GLU A 76 -10.79 12.24 0.70
N LYS A 77 -9.96 11.92 -0.29
CA LYS A 77 -9.11 12.91 -0.94
C LYS A 77 -9.97 13.94 -1.69
N HIS A 78 -11.08 13.52 -2.29
CA HIS A 78 -11.95 14.43 -3.01
C HIS A 78 -12.76 15.33 -2.10
N LYS A 79 -12.99 14.92 -0.86
CA LYS A 79 -13.70 15.75 0.10
C LYS A 79 -12.84 16.87 0.66
N ALA A 80 -11.57 16.69 0.66
CA ALA A 80 -10.63 17.67 1.22
C ALA A 80 -10.40 18.85 0.24
#